data_040f87699d43061cc10fb1c4cc5f00b4
#
_entry.id   040f87699d43061cc10fb1c4cc5f00b4
#
_cell.length_a   1.000
_cell.length_b   1.000
_cell.length_c   1.000
_cell.angle_alpha   90.00
_cell.angle_beta   90.00
_cell.angle_gamma   90.00
#
_symmetry.space_group_name_H-M   'P 1'
#
loop_
_entity.id
_entity.type
_entity.pdbx_description
1 polymer ?
#
loop_
_entity_poly.entity_id
_entity_poly.type
_entity_poly.pdbx_seq_one_letter_code
_entity_poly.pdbx_strand_id
1 'polypeptide(L)'
;MTRYDYVIVGAGSAGCVLANRLSADPHKTVLLLEAGPPDDRKEIHIPAAFSKLWNTPYDWRYMTQPEPGLRDRRLYWPRGRTLGGCSSVNAMMYVRGHRDDYDEWAALGNDAWGYNDVLPAFLRSERNTRGASQFHGADGPMYVSDPRDPSPLTQALIAAAVESGIAYNDDINGAEQEGATLTQVTQRRGKRESTAAAFLDPVRKRSNLTVTTGAHTRRIIVEGQRAVGVEYAIDRRNVVVDAGEVLLSAGAINSPQVLMLSGIGDAQHLSEHGIHVVADLAAVGRHLQDHLAIPVIGTIRQPISLAAAESPKQVAKYLLARRGMLTSNIGEGQAFIRSSSASRPDLQLIFAPTEFVEHGMQPPPGHGITAGVVLLPPRSEGWVELADADPMTAPQMIGNYLTDDDGHDLAVLIEGVKKARDLLRRPALAKYVDGEMWPGDHVAADDDNAIAEFVRTRGETLYHPVGTCRMGIGSDSVVDPQLRVHGIAGLRVIDASIMPRIVRGNTNAPTIMIAERAADMIRNGG
;
A
#
# COMPACT_ATOMS: atom_id res chain seq x y z
N MET A 1 -7.26 -29.52 20.75
CA MET A 1 -6.80 -28.56 19.72
C MET A 1 -5.62 -27.78 20.28
N THR A 2 -4.68 -27.37 19.44
CA THR A 2 -3.57 -26.52 19.89
C THR A 2 -4.11 -25.10 20.12
N ARG A 3 -3.79 -24.53 21.29
CA ARG A 3 -4.23 -23.19 21.66
C ARG A 3 -3.06 -22.22 21.65
N TYR A 4 -3.27 -21.03 21.10
CA TYR A 4 -2.34 -19.92 21.11
C TYR A 4 -2.94 -18.73 21.87
N ASP A 5 -2.10 -17.91 22.52
CA ASP A 5 -2.57 -16.64 23.07
C ASP A 5 -3.02 -15.69 21.96
N TYR A 6 -2.25 -15.63 20.86
CA TYR A 6 -2.57 -14.82 19.69
C TYR A 6 -2.48 -15.62 18.40
N VAL A 7 -3.52 -15.53 17.57
CA VAL A 7 -3.50 -16.03 16.19
C VAL A 7 -3.57 -14.84 15.24
N ILE A 8 -2.49 -14.59 14.50
CA ILE A 8 -2.36 -13.50 13.54
C ILE A 8 -2.68 -14.06 12.16
N VAL A 9 -3.69 -13.51 11.50
CA VAL A 9 -4.13 -13.91 10.15
C VAL A 9 -3.56 -12.94 9.13
N GLY A 10 -2.62 -13.41 8.32
CA GLY A 10 -1.88 -12.64 7.31
C GLY A 10 -0.52 -12.17 7.81
N ALA A 11 0.55 -12.63 7.14
CA ALA A 11 1.93 -12.22 7.40
C ALA A 11 2.37 -11.05 6.49
N GLY A 12 1.48 -10.10 6.27
CA GLY A 12 1.74 -8.86 5.54
C GLY A 12 2.48 -7.81 6.37
N SER A 13 2.39 -6.55 5.94
CA SER A 13 3.09 -5.42 6.60
C SER A 13 2.76 -5.31 8.08
N ALA A 14 1.48 -5.45 8.46
CA ALA A 14 1.06 -5.40 9.86
C ALA A 14 1.37 -6.70 10.61
N GLY A 15 1.03 -7.87 10.04
CA GLY A 15 1.19 -9.14 10.74
C GLY A 15 2.62 -9.47 11.11
N CYS A 16 3.61 -9.12 10.28
CA CYS A 16 5.03 -9.27 10.62
C CYS A 16 5.46 -8.41 11.82
N VAL A 17 4.93 -7.19 11.93
CA VAL A 17 5.16 -6.31 13.09
C VAL A 17 4.56 -6.92 14.35
N LEU A 18 3.28 -7.32 14.29
CA LEU A 18 2.58 -7.94 15.42
C LEU A 18 3.30 -9.21 15.90
N ALA A 19 3.69 -10.09 14.99
CA ALA A 19 4.44 -11.30 15.31
C ALA A 19 5.75 -10.99 16.06
N ASN A 20 6.49 -9.96 15.60
CA ASN A 20 7.70 -9.49 16.26
C ASN A 20 7.44 -8.99 17.69
N ARG A 21 6.45 -8.08 17.81
CA ARG A 21 6.21 -7.36 19.08
C ARG A 21 5.56 -8.23 20.14
N LEU A 22 4.59 -9.09 19.76
CA LEU A 22 3.85 -9.92 20.70
C LEU A 22 4.65 -11.16 21.14
N SER A 23 5.46 -11.75 20.26
CA SER A 23 6.35 -12.85 20.65
C SER A 23 7.58 -12.41 21.46
N ALA A 24 7.74 -11.11 21.73
CA ALA A 24 8.78 -10.62 22.63
C ALA A 24 8.55 -11.03 24.08
N ASP A 25 7.29 -11.25 24.49
CA ASP A 25 6.96 -11.89 25.75
C ASP A 25 7.04 -13.42 25.58
N PRO A 26 8.01 -14.10 26.25
CA PRO A 26 8.19 -15.53 26.11
C PRO A 26 7.05 -16.37 26.73
N HIS A 27 6.17 -15.76 27.53
CA HIS A 27 5.00 -16.41 28.12
C HIS A 27 3.78 -16.37 27.22
N LYS A 28 3.84 -15.68 26.08
CA LYS A 28 2.79 -15.58 25.09
C LYS A 28 3.09 -16.43 23.87
N THR A 29 2.20 -17.33 23.51
CA THR A 29 2.31 -18.15 22.31
C THR A 29 1.65 -17.44 21.12
N VAL A 30 2.36 -17.33 19.99
CA VAL A 30 1.91 -16.62 18.80
C VAL A 30 1.94 -17.55 17.59
N LEU A 31 0.81 -17.64 16.88
CA LEU A 31 0.72 -18.27 15.56
C LEU A 31 0.55 -17.18 14.49
N LEU A 32 1.41 -17.18 13.49
CA LEU A 32 1.31 -16.32 12.31
C LEU A 32 0.96 -17.18 11.09
N LEU A 33 -0.18 -16.91 10.46
CA LEU A 33 -0.69 -17.61 9.27
C LEU A 33 -0.45 -16.76 8.02
N GLU A 34 0.08 -17.35 6.95
CA GLU A 34 0.24 -16.73 5.64
C GLU A 34 -0.30 -17.65 4.54
N ALA A 35 -1.18 -17.13 3.68
CA ALA A 35 -1.78 -17.90 2.58
C ALA A 35 -0.78 -18.22 1.46
N GLY A 36 0.22 -17.35 1.27
CA GLY A 36 1.23 -17.48 0.23
C GLY A 36 2.42 -18.35 0.61
N PRO A 37 3.37 -18.54 -0.33
CA PRO A 37 4.64 -19.21 -0.08
C PRO A 37 5.59 -18.34 0.75
N PRO A 38 6.73 -18.90 1.23
CA PRO A 38 7.84 -18.10 1.75
C PRO A 38 8.35 -17.06 0.74
N ASP A 39 9.00 -16.00 1.24
CA ASP A 39 9.57 -14.90 0.43
C ASP A 39 10.98 -15.21 -0.11
N ASP A 40 11.22 -16.43 -0.56
CA ASP A 40 12.52 -16.94 -1.00
C ASP A 40 12.87 -16.62 -2.46
N ARG A 41 11.91 -16.10 -3.23
CA ARG A 41 12.10 -15.76 -4.65
C ARG A 41 13.03 -14.55 -4.80
N LYS A 42 14.07 -14.68 -5.64
CA LYS A 42 15.09 -13.63 -5.83
C LYS A 42 14.53 -12.28 -6.30
N GLU A 43 13.46 -12.30 -7.11
CA GLU A 43 12.80 -11.09 -7.63
C GLU A 43 12.17 -10.25 -6.51
N ILE A 44 11.82 -10.84 -5.37
CA ILE A 44 11.37 -10.11 -4.17
C ILE A 44 12.50 -9.21 -3.65
N HIS A 45 13.73 -9.71 -3.65
CA HIS A 45 14.87 -9.03 -3.04
C HIS A 45 15.61 -8.07 -3.98
N ILE A 46 15.35 -8.14 -5.30
CA ILE A 46 15.92 -7.23 -6.30
C ILE A 46 14.97 -6.06 -6.51
N PRO A 47 15.33 -4.81 -6.11
CA PRO A 47 14.39 -3.69 -6.12
C PRO A 47 13.68 -3.47 -7.45
N ALA A 48 14.39 -3.43 -8.58
CA ALA A 48 13.81 -3.17 -9.89
C ALA A 48 13.00 -4.35 -10.47
N ALA A 49 12.97 -5.51 -9.80
CA ALA A 49 12.33 -6.71 -10.33
C ALA A 49 10.91 -6.96 -9.81
N PHE A 50 10.30 -6.04 -9.06
CA PHE A 50 9.02 -6.29 -8.39
C PHE A 50 7.89 -6.60 -9.37
N SER A 51 7.85 -5.98 -10.55
CA SER A 51 6.82 -6.25 -11.56
C SER A 51 6.85 -7.69 -12.10
N LYS A 52 7.97 -8.39 -11.97
CA LYS A 52 8.08 -9.82 -12.33
C LYS A 52 7.37 -10.77 -11.35
N LEU A 53 6.84 -10.23 -10.26
CA LEU A 53 6.05 -10.98 -9.27
C LEU A 53 4.56 -10.98 -9.62
N TRP A 54 4.11 -10.11 -10.52
CA TRP A 54 2.73 -10.01 -10.96
C TRP A 54 2.28 -11.28 -11.71
N ASN A 55 1.04 -11.68 -11.53
CA ASN A 55 0.48 -12.90 -12.13
C ASN A 55 1.22 -14.20 -11.77
N THR A 56 1.99 -14.21 -10.67
CA THR A 56 2.69 -15.39 -10.14
C THR A 56 2.00 -15.92 -8.87
N PRO A 57 2.41 -17.04 -8.27
CA PRO A 57 1.90 -17.49 -6.98
C PRO A 57 2.12 -16.52 -5.80
N TYR A 58 2.97 -15.50 -5.98
CA TYR A 58 3.27 -14.44 -5.00
C TYR A 58 2.29 -13.26 -5.07
N ASP A 59 1.27 -13.36 -5.91
CA ASP A 59 0.28 -12.34 -6.17
C ASP A 59 -1.14 -12.92 -6.11
N TRP A 60 -2.08 -12.20 -5.47
CA TRP A 60 -3.48 -12.58 -5.39
C TRP A 60 -4.22 -12.45 -6.73
N ARG A 61 -3.72 -11.66 -7.69
CA ARG A 61 -4.25 -11.48 -9.05
C ARG A 61 -5.68 -10.93 -9.08
N TYR A 62 -6.00 -10.01 -8.21
CA TYR A 62 -7.33 -9.43 -8.18
C TYR A 62 -7.63 -8.58 -9.42
N MET A 63 -8.91 -8.56 -9.79
CA MET A 63 -9.46 -7.68 -10.83
C MET A 63 -10.68 -6.98 -10.24
N THR A 64 -10.82 -5.69 -10.49
CA THR A 64 -12.04 -4.97 -10.08
C THR A 64 -13.25 -5.42 -10.90
N GLN A 65 -14.44 -5.10 -10.43
CA GLN A 65 -15.62 -5.05 -11.27
C GLN A 65 -15.44 -3.91 -12.31
N PRO A 66 -16.30 -3.81 -13.34
CA PRO A 66 -16.26 -2.66 -14.25
C PRO A 66 -16.35 -1.33 -13.48
N GLU A 67 -15.41 -0.41 -13.75
CA GLU A 67 -15.31 0.91 -13.10
C GLU A 67 -16.06 1.96 -13.94
N PRO A 68 -17.25 2.44 -13.51
CA PRO A 68 -18.07 3.33 -14.32
C PRO A 68 -17.36 4.64 -14.70
N GLY A 69 -16.61 5.23 -13.76
CA GLY A 69 -15.84 6.44 -14.01
C GLY A 69 -14.63 6.25 -14.93
N LEU A 70 -14.22 5.01 -15.21
CA LEU A 70 -13.10 4.64 -16.06
C LEU A 70 -13.52 3.86 -17.32
N ARG A 71 -14.66 4.20 -17.92
CA ARG A 71 -15.19 3.58 -19.14
C ARG A 71 -15.45 2.08 -19.00
N ASP A 72 -15.98 1.65 -17.87
CA ASP A 72 -16.26 0.25 -17.54
C ASP A 72 -15.04 -0.68 -17.65
N ARG A 73 -13.84 -0.12 -17.57
CA ARG A 73 -12.62 -0.91 -17.51
C ARG A 73 -12.57 -1.72 -16.23
N ARG A 74 -12.02 -2.93 -16.30
CA ARG A 74 -11.63 -3.70 -15.11
C ARG A 74 -10.15 -3.48 -14.87
N LEU A 75 -9.81 -3.07 -13.66
CA LEU A 75 -8.42 -2.82 -13.29
C LEU A 75 -7.80 -4.06 -12.62
N TYR A 76 -6.58 -4.36 -13.00
CA TYR A 76 -5.76 -5.34 -12.31
C TYR A 76 -5.24 -4.75 -11.00
N TRP A 77 -5.53 -5.45 -9.88
CA TRP A 77 -5.15 -5.03 -8.53
C TRP A 77 -4.18 -6.02 -7.90
N PRO A 78 -2.88 -5.98 -8.19
CA PRO A 78 -1.89 -6.87 -7.60
C PRO A 78 -1.79 -6.69 -6.10
N ARG A 79 -1.80 -7.80 -5.36
CA ARG A 79 -1.61 -7.83 -3.90
C ARG A 79 -0.63 -8.92 -3.53
N GLY A 80 0.34 -8.60 -2.68
CA GLY A 80 1.34 -9.57 -2.25
C GLY A 80 0.72 -10.76 -1.49
N ARG A 81 1.06 -11.98 -1.94
CA ARG A 81 0.67 -13.26 -1.34
C ARG A 81 1.93 -14.04 -0.98
N THR A 82 2.57 -13.64 0.11
CA THR A 82 3.84 -14.20 0.61
C THR A 82 4.17 -13.58 1.96
N LEU A 83 5.17 -14.08 2.67
CA LEU A 83 5.70 -13.42 3.86
C LEU A 83 6.10 -11.97 3.53
N GLY A 84 5.71 -11.04 4.39
CA GLY A 84 5.83 -9.61 4.16
C GLY A 84 4.68 -9.00 3.35
N GLY A 85 3.81 -9.81 2.73
CA GLY A 85 2.66 -9.36 1.94
C GLY A 85 3.06 -8.32 0.89
N CYS A 86 2.31 -7.21 0.83
CA CYS A 86 2.60 -6.12 -0.12
C CYS A 86 3.96 -5.46 0.09
N SER A 87 4.56 -5.48 1.29
CA SER A 87 5.91 -4.95 1.50
C SER A 87 6.99 -5.75 0.75
N SER A 88 6.71 -7.02 0.41
CA SER A 88 7.59 -7.88 -0.39
C SER A 88 7.46 -7.66 -1.89
N VAL A 89 6.45 -6.93 -2.36
CA VAL A 89 6.17 -6.74 -3.80
C VAL A 89 5.97 -5.28 -4.23
N ASN A 90 5.99 -4.31 -3.31
CA ASN A 90 5.77 -2.89 -3.57
C ASN A 90 7.01 -2.19 -4.17
N ALA A 91 6.86 -0.92 -4.55
CA ALA A 91 7.94 -0.05 -5.04
C ALA A 91 8.78 0.58 -3.90
N MET A 92 8.73 0.07 -2.68
CA MET A 92 9.56 0.45 -1.53
C MET A 92 9.59 1.94 -1.16
N MET A 93 8.69 2.76 -1.67
CA MET A 93 8.61 4.17 -1.33
C MET A 93 8.23 4.34 0.16
N TYR A 94 9.02 5.12 0.92
CA TYR A 94 8.74 5.40 2.32
C TYR A 94 8.13 6.78 2.46
N VAL A 95 6.82 6.80 2.65
CA VAL A 95 6.02 8.02 2.85
C VAL A 95 5.07 7.77 4.03
N ARG A 96 4.97 8.75 4.92
CA ARG A 96 4.12 8.64 6.11
C ARG A 96 2.70 9.19 5.93
N GLY A 97 2.48 9.99 4.90
CA GLY A 97 1.29 10.82 4.74
C GLY A 97 1.49 12.22 5.33
N HIS A 98 0.48 13.08 5.18
CA HIS A 98 0.49 14.41 5.77
C HIS A 98 0.09 14.34 7.25
N ARG A 99 0.63 15.22 8.09
CA ARG A 99 0.29 15.26 9.52
C ARG A 99 -1.21 15.42 9.78
N ASP A 100 -1.87 16.24 8.99
CA ASP A 100 -3.30 16.49 9.12
C ASP A 100 -4.16 15.27 8.78
N ASP A 101 -3.65 14.26 8.06
CA ASP A 101 -4.39 13.01 7.81
C ASP A 101 -4.71 12.32 9.13
N TYR A 102 -3.75 12.30 10.05
CA TYR A 102 -3.90 11.70 11.37
C TYR A 102 -4.73 12.58 12.31
N ASP A 103 -4.56 13.91 12.25
CA ASP A 103 -5.39 14.82 13.02
C ASP A 103 -6.86 14.77 12.55
N GLU A 104 -7.12 14.54 11.25
CA GLU A 104 -8.45 14.23 10.72
C GLU A 104 -8.99 12.89 11.26
N TRP A 105 -8.14 11.83 11.38
CA TRP A 105 -8.58 10.58 12.00
C TRP A 105 -9.05 10.79 13.44
N ALA A 106 -8.29 11.57 14.23
CA ALA A 106 -8.69 11.91 15.59
C ALA A 106 -10.00 12.70 15.60
N ALA A 107 -10.16 13.70 14.72
CA ALA A 107 -11.37 14.51 14.61
C ALA A 107 -12.63 13.71 14.24
N LEU A 108 -12.49 12.54 13.62
CA LEU A 108 -13.57 11.60 13.34
C LEU A 108 -13.98 10.75 14.57
N GLY A 109 -13.49 11.09 15.77
CA GLY A 109 -13.79 10.39 17.02
C GLY A 109 -12.83 9.25 17.36
N ASN A 110 -11.70 9.17 16.65
CA ASN A 110 -10.66 8.18 16.95
C ASN A 110 -9.60 8.83 17.85
N ASP A 111 -9.95 9.06 19.10
CA ASP A 111 -9.04 9.63 20.08
C ASP A 111 -7.71 8.86 20.13
N ALA A 112 -6.61 9.58 20.36
CA ALA A 112 -5.25 9.06 20.34
C ALA A 112 -4.73 8.57 18.95
N TRP A 113 -5.35 8.97 17.83
CA TRP A 113 -4.84 8.71 16.48
C TRP A 113 -4.36 9.97 15.76
N GLY A 114 -4.24 11.11 16.46
CA GLY A 114 -3.65 12.34 15.93
C GLY A 114 -2.15 12.19 15.65
N TYR A 115 -1.60 13.13 14.88
CA TYR A 115 -0.20 13.05 14.43
C TYR A 115 0.80 12.88 15.58
N ASN A 116 0.64 13.63 16.66
CA ASN A 116 1.53 13.53 17.81
C ASN A 116 1.42 12.18 18.55
N ASP A 117 0.26 11.51 18.46
CA ASP A 117 0.04 10.19 19.05
C ASP A 117 0.66 9.07 18.22
N VAL A 118 0.67 9.21 16.89
CA VAL A 118 1.18 8.17 15.98
C VAL A 118 2.67 8.33 15.68
N LEU A 119 3.23 9.54 15.77
CA LEU A 119 4.65 9.81 15.51
C LEU A 119 5.62 8.90 16.29
N PRO A 120 5.43 8.63 17.59
CA PRO A 120 6.30 7.71 18.33
C PRO A 120 6.37 6.30 17.74
N ALA A 121 5.26 5.80 17.13
CA ALA A 121 5.23 4.50 16.48
C ALA A 121 6.01 4.50 15.15
N PHE A 122 5.95 5.59 14.38
CA PHE A 122 6.82 5.77 13.22
C PHE A 122 8.30 5.78 13.60
N LEU A 123 8.68 6.57 14.62
CA LEU A 123 10.07 6.67 15.09
C LEU A 123 10.59 5.30 15.57
N ARG A 124 9.79 4.53 16.31
CA ARG A 124 10.15 3.21 16.81
C ARG A 124 10.36 2.18 15.72
N SER A 125 9.60 2.26 14.63
CA SER A 125 9.71 1.31 13.52
C SER A 125 10.89 1.61 12.59
N GLU A 126 11.30 2.88 12.49
CA GLU A 126 12.23 3.38 11.48
C GLU A 126 13.70 3.28 11.92
N ARG A 127 14.54 2.91 10.97
CA ARG A 127 16.00 3.07 11.01
C ARG A 127 16.42 3.90 9.81
N ASN A 128 16.35 5.23 9.95
CA ASN A 128 16.73 6.14 8.90
C ASN A 128 18.25 6.28 8.82
N THR A 129 18.80 6.10 7.61
CA THR A 129 20.26 6.22 7.39
C THR A 129 20.77 7.66 7.48
N ARG A 130 19.90 8.66 7.48
CA ARG A 130 20.23 10.08 7.74
C ARG A 130 20.38 10.38 9.25
N GLY A 131 20.01 9.42 10.12
CA GLY A 131 20.12 9.55 11.57
C GLY A 131 18.80 9.92 12.24
N ALA A 132 18.84 10.02 13.59
CA ALA A 132 17.70 10.40 14.41
C ALA A 132 17.43 11.91 14.34
N SER A 133 16.15 12.30 14.38
CA SER A 133 15.70 13.68 14.52
C SER A 133 14.37 13.71 15.27
N GLN A 134 13.76 14.87 15.42
CA GLN A 134 12.40 14.96 15.96
C GLN A 134 11.36 14.24 15.09
N PHE A 135 11.67 14.00 13.81
CA PHE A 135 10.79 13.32 12.85
C PHE A 135 11.26 11.92 12.46
N HIS A 136 12.49 11.51 12.78
CA HIS A 136 13.09 10.25 12.31
C HIS A 136 13.68 9.42 13.45
N GLY A 137 13.44 8.09 13.37
CA GLY A 137 14.11 7.09 14.20
C GLY A 137 15.38 6.55 13.54
N ALA A 138 16.37 6.14 14.35
CA ALA A 138 17.62 5.55 13.86
C ALA A 138 17.84 4.10 14.30
N ASP A 139 17.03 3.59 15.23
CA ASP A 139 17.27 2.29 15.88
C ASP A 139 16.18 1.25 15.62
N GLY A 140 15.13 1.61 14.85
CA GLY A 140 14.03 0.73 14.50
C GLY A 140 14.46 -0.43 13.59
N PRO A 141 13.62 -1.43 13.40
CA PRO A 141 13.94 -2.57 12.54
C PRO A 141 13.88 -2.25 11.04
N MET A 142 12.99 -1.34 10.61
CA MET A 142 12.79 -1.00 9.19
C MET A 142 13.84 -0.03 8.69
N TYR A 143 14.76 -0.50 7.84
CA TYR A 143 15.72 0.39 7.18
C TYR A 143 15.01 1.30 6.18
N VAL A 144 15.31 2.61 6.32
CA VAL A 144 14.90 3.66 5.39
C VAL A 144 16.17 4.38 4.93
N SER A 145 16.39 4.43 3.62
CA SER A 145 17.60 5.00 3.05
C SER A 145 17.30 5.87 1.84
N ASP A 146 18.25 6.72 1.46
CA ASP A 146 18.24 7.35 0.15
C ASP A 146 18.44 6.29 -0.94
N PRO A 147 17.94 6.52 -2.20
CA PRO A 147 18.21 5.66 -3.33
C PRO A 147 19.72 5.49 -3.53
N ARG A 148 20.18 4.25 -3.72
CA ARG A 148 21.62 3.94 -3.74
C ARG A 148 22.36 4.48 -4.97
N ASP A 149 21.72 4.41 -6.14
CA ASP A 149 22.25 4.90 -7.41
C ASP A 149 21.10 5.52 -8.23
N PRO A 150 20.57 6.69 -7.83
CA PRO A 150 19.45 7.32 -8.53
C PRO A 150 19.83 7.70 -9.96
N SER A 151 18.88 7.55 -10.88
CA SER A 151 19.07 7.88 -12.29
C SER A 151 19.33 9.38 -12.50
N PRO A 152 20.21 9.77 -13.44
CA PRO A 152 20.31 11.16 -13.87
C PRO A 152 18.99 11.73 -14.41
N LEU A 153 18.12 10.89 -14.96
CA LEU A 153 16.79 11.27 -15.43
C LEU A 153 15.88 11.69 -14.27
N THR A 154 15.96 10.99 -13.13
CA THR A 154 15.21 11.37 -11.93
C THR A 154 15.66 12.71 -11.37
N GLN A 155 16.97 12.96 -11.36
CA GLN A 155 17.51 14.26 -10.95
C GLN A 155 17.05 15.39 -11.89
N ALA A 156 16.98 15.10 -13.21
CA ALA A 156 16.46 16.06 -14.19
C ALA A 156 14.95 16.31 -14.00
N LEU A 157 14.15 15.31 -13.63
CA LEU A 157 12.72 15.46 -13.31
C LEU A 157 12.53 16.33 -12.05
N ILE A 158 13.32 16.13 -11.01
CA ILE A 158 13.28 16.97 -9.80
C ILE A 158 13.70 18.42 -10.14
N ALA A 159 14.75 18.60 -10.95
CA ALA A 159 15.16 19.94 -11.40
C ALA A 159 14.06 20.61 -12.23
N ALA A 160 13.38 19.89 -13.13
CA ALA A 160 12.24 20.39 -13.89
C ALA A 160 11.07 20.80 -12.97
N ALA A 161 10.83 20.04 -11.90
CA ALA A 161 9.83 20.41 -10.90
C ALA A 161 10.19 21.74 -10.23
N VAL A 162 11.46 21.96 -9.86
CA VAL A 162 11.95 23.23 -9.30
C VAL A 162 11.83 24.36 -10.31
N GLU A 163 12.18 24.14 -11.58
CA GLU A 163 11.98 25.12 -12.67
C GLU A 163 10.51 25.48 -12.91
N SER A 164 9.59 24.60 -12.52
CA SER A 164 8.14 24.83 -12.58
C SER A 164 7.57 25.52 -11.33
N GLY A 165 8.44 25.92 -10.38
CA GLY A 165 8.05 26.62 -9.16
C GLY A 165 7.71 25.70 -7.97
N ILE A 166 7.90 24.38 -8.08
CA ILE A 166 7.75 23.45 -6.96
C ILE A 166 9.03 23.51 -6.12
N ALA A 167 8.90 23.80 -4.83
CA ALA A 167 10.07 23.90 -3.94
C ALA A 167 10.81 22.56 -3.85
N TYR A 168 12.14 22.58 -3.77
CA TYR A 168 12.88 21.40 -3.36
C TYR A 168 12.65 21.16 -1.87
N ASN A 169 12.31 19.93 -1.50
CA ASN A 169 12.11 19.52 -0.12
C ASN A 169 12.97 18.30 0.17
N ASP A 170 13.99 18.45 0.98
CA ASP A 170 14.91 17.34 1.30
C ASP A 170 14.25 16.24 2.13
N ASP A 171 13.16 16.55 2.85
CA ASP A 171 12.48 15.63 3.77
C ASP A 171 10.96 15.81 3.80
N ILE A 172 10.28 15.08 2.95
CA ILE A 172 8.81 15.06 2.87
C ILE A 172 8.13 14.34 4.06
N ASN A 173 8.88 13.64 4.90
CA ASN A 173 8.40 13.02 6.12
C ASN A 173 8.75 13.86 7.37
N GLY A 174 9.29 15.06 7.16
CA GLY A 174 9.67 16.03 8.17
C GLY A 174 8.53 16.97 8.58
N ALA A 175 8.86 18.25 8.75
CA ALA A 175 7.89 19.27 9.15
C ALA A 175 6.83 19.55 8.07
N GLU A 176 7.25 19.54 6.81
CA GLU A 176 6.43 19.86 5.64
C GLU A 176 6.50 18.73 4.62
N GLN A 177 5.35 18.37 4.03
CA GLN A 177 5.29 17.35 3.00
C GLN A 177 5.45 17.96 1.58
N GLU A 178 5.00 19.19 1.36
CA GLU A 178 5.00 19.83 0.04
C GLU A 178 6.41 20.01 -0.52
N GLY A 179 6.60 19.70 -1.80
CA GLY A 179 7.86 19.87 -2.52
C GLY A 179 8.33 18.63 -3.27
N ALA A 180 9.40 18.79 -4.06
CA ALA A 180 10.01 17.76 -4.90
C ALA A 180 11.31 17.22 -4.29
N THR A 181 11.50 15.89 -4.34
CA THR A 181 12.65 15.22 -3.71
C THR A 181 12.96 13.87 -4.35
N LEU A 182 14.12 13.31 -4.03
CA LEU A 182 14.37 11.89 -4.16
C LEU A 182 13.53 11.09 -3.15
N THR A 183 12.97 9.97 -3.58
CA THR A 183 12.16 9.10 -2.72
C THR A 183 13.06 8.33 -1.75
N GLN A 184 12.89 8.52 -0.44
CA GLN A 184 13.47 7.57 0.52
C GLN A 184 12.81 6.19 0.37
N VAL A 185 13.61 5.13 0.51
CA VAL A 185 13.17 3.77 0.19
C VAL A 185 13.43 2.79 1.35
N THR A 186 12.53 1.80 1.47
CA THR A 186 12.73 0.66 2.37
C THR A 186 13.71 -0.34 1.73
N GLN A 187 14.99 0.04 1.74
CA GLN A 187 16.09 -0.75 1.19
C GLN A 187 17.28 -0.81 2.15
N ARG A 188 17.95 -1.94 2.14
CA ARG A 188 19.18 -2.17 2.88
C ARG A 188 20.26 -2.73 1.96
N ARG A 189 21.36 -1.98 1.77
CA ARG A 189 22.50 -2.40 0.94
C ARG A 189 22.11 -2.83 -0.49
N GLY A 190 21.16 -2.09 -1.13
CA GLY A 190 20.71 -2.35 -2.49
C GLY A 190 19.80 -3.56 -2.64
N LYS A 191 19.18 -4.01 -1.55
CA LYS A 191 18.11 -5.01 -1.54
C LYS A 191 16.85 -4.40 -0.91
N ARG A 192 15.68 -4.93 -1.28
CA ARG A 192 14.42 -4.68 -0.57
C ARG A 192 14.55 -5.04 0.90
N GLU A 193 14.04 -4.19 1.77
CA GLU A 193 13.80 -4.46 3.19
C GLU A 193 12.29 -4.54 3.39
N SER A 194 11.73 -5.75 3.21
CA SER A 194 10.33 -6.01 3.49
C SER A 194 10.06 -6.08 4.99
N THR A 195 8.79 -6.06 5.41
CA THR A 195 8.47 -6.29 6.83
C THR A 195 8.81 -7.71 7.28
N ALA A 196 8.83 -8.70 6.37
CA ALA A 196 9.37 -10.02 6.69
C ALA A 196 10.86 -9.93 7.05
N ALA A 197 11.67 -9.27 6.21
CA ALA A 197 13.11 -9.10 6.46
C ALA A 197 13.40 -8.26 7.71
N ALA A 198 12.63 -7.17 7.91
CA ALA A 198 12.87 -6.22 9.00
C ALA A 198 12.36 -6.71 10.37
N PHE A 199 11.18 -7.30 10.41
CA PHE A 199 10.50 -7.64 11.66
C PHE A 199 10.44 -9.15 11.93
N LEU A 200 10.17 -9.98 10.92
CA LEU A 200 9.91 -11.42 11.13
C LEU A 200 11.22 -12.23 11.20
N ASP A 201 12.11 -12.08 10.25
CA ASP A 201 13.36 -12.88 10.17
C ASP A 201 14.21 -12.81 11.44
N PRO A 202 14.39 -11.65 12.11
CA PRO A 202 15.17 -11.57 13.34
C PRO A 202 14.60 -12.40 14.51
N VAL A 203 13.28 -12.68 14.49
CA VAL A 203 12.56 -13.32 15.58
C VAL A 203 11.99 -14.70 15.23
N ARG A 204 12.11 -15.13 13.99
CA ARG A 204 11.51 -16.36 13.45
C ARG A 204 11.90 -17.64 14.22
N LYS A 205 13.01 -17.60 14.95
CA LYS A 205 13.51 -18.73 15.75
C LYS A 205 13.05 -18.71 17.22
N ARG A 206 12.22 -17.76 17.62
CA ARG A 206 11.66 -17.74 18.97
C ARG A 206 10.78 -18.98 19.18
N SER A 207 10.95 -19.68 20.31
CA SER A 207 10.24 -20.94 20.60
C SER A 207 8.73 -20.76 20.79
N ASN A 208 8.30 -19.53 21.11
CA ASN A 208 6.91 -19.16 21.32
C ASN A 208 6.24 -18.55 20.06
N LEU A 209 6.95 -18.49 18.92
CA LEU A 209 6.42 -18.01 17.64
C LEU A 209 6.38 -19.18 16.63
N THR A 210 5.19 -19.47 16.13
CA THR A 210 4.97 -20.42 15.02
C THR A 210 4.58 -19.63 13.77
N VAL A 211 5.28 -19.86 12.65
CA VAL A 211 4.98 -19.24 11.35
C VAL A 211 4.59 -20.34 10.37
N THR A 212 3.39 -20.25 9.81
CA THR A 212 2.85 -21.25 8.87
C THR A 212 2.52 -20.56 7.54
N THR A 213 3.22 -20.95 6.48
CA THR A 213 2.99 -20.50 5.09
C THR A 213 2.14 -21.51 4.33
N GLY A 214 1.49 -21.10 3.24
CA GLY A 214 0.52 -21.95 2.52
C GLY A 214 -0.77 -22.19 3.31
N ALA A 215 -0.98 -21.44 4.38
CA ALA A 215 -2.12 -21.55 5.30
C ALA A 215 -3.21 -20.53 4.91
N HIS A 216 -4.14 -20.94 4.09
CA HIS A 216 -5.25 -20.10 3.64
C HIS A 216 -6.35 -20.06 4.70
N THR A 217 -6.54 -18.93 5.38
CA THR A 217 -7.60 -18.75 6.37
C THR A 217 -8.97 -18.83 5.68
N ARG A 218 -9.85 -19.66 6.22
CA ARG A 218 -11.20 -19.86 5.71
C ARG A 218 -12.21 -18.99 6.44
N ARG A 219 -12.13 -18.97 7.77
CA ARG A 219 -12.99 -18.15 8.64
C ARG A 219 -12.43 -18.07 10.06
N ILE A 220 -12.92 -17.11 10.80
CA ILE A 220 -12.79 -16.99 12.24
C ILE A 220 -13.92 -17.80 12.89
N ILE A 221 -13.60 -18.57 13.92
CA ILE A 221 -14.59 -19.32 14.68
C ILE A 221 -15.11 -18.42 15.80
N VAL A 222 -16.43 -18.20 15.80
CA VAL A 222 -17.10 -17.36 16.79
C VAL A 222 -18.10 -18.21 17.58
N GLU A 223 -18.01 -18.16 18.89
CA GLU A 223 -18.95 -18.78 19.83
C GLU A 223 -19.67 -17.69 20.62
N GLY A 224 -20.99 -17.58 20.44
CA GLY A 224 -21.75 -16.44 20.90
C GLY A 224 -21.25 -15.13 20.27
N GLN A 225 -20.74 -14.21 21.07
CA GLN A 225 -20.14 -12.94 20.63
C GLN A 225 -18.61 -12.90 20.87
N ARG A 226 -17.94 -14.04 20.78
CA ARG A 226 -16.50 -14.13 21.03
C ARG A 226 -15.80 -14.95 19.94
N ALA A 227 -14.74 -14.39 19.38
CA ALA A 227 -13.81 -15.15 18.56
C ALA A 227 -12.98 -16.09 19.46
N VAL A 228 -12.99 -17.38 19.14
CA VAL A 228 -12.34 -18.43 19.92
C VAL A 228 -11.28 -19.19 19.15
N GLY A 229 -11.17 -18.97 17.82
CA GLY A 229 -10.21 -19.69 16.99
C GLY A 229 -10.27 -19.30 15.52
N VAL A 230 -9.48 -20.00 14.73
CA VAL A 230 -9.37 -19.80 13.27
C VAL A 230 -9.40 -21.17 12.58
N GLU A 231 -10.19 -21.27 11.50
CA GLU A 231 -10.13 -22.37 10.54
C GLU A 231 -9.32 -21.93 9.32
N TYR A 232 -8.31 -22.72 8.96
CA TYR A 232 -7.50 -22.49 7.76
C TYR A 232 -7.25 -23.80 6.99
N ALA A 233 -7.01 -23.68 5.70
CA ALA A 233 -6.62 -24.80 4.84
C ALA A 233 -5.11 -24.79 4.60
N ILE A 234 -4.48 -25.96 4.73
CA ILE A 234 -3.10 -26.21 4.36
C ILE A 234 -3.02 -27.61 3.71
N ASP A 235 -2.35 -27.74 2.56
CA ASP A 235 -2.23 -29.01 1.83
C ASP A 235 -3.59 -29.72 1.62
N ARG A 236 -4.63 -28.95 1.31
CA ARG A 236 -6.04 -29.40 1.15
C ARG A 236 -6.68 -29.98 2.42
N ARG A 237 -6.09 -29.76 3.58
CA ARG A 237 -6.66 -30.18 4.87
C ARG A 237 -7.13 -28.95 5.63
N ASN A 238 -8.31 -29.06 6.22
CA ASN A 238 -8.79 -28.04 7.14
C ASN A 238 -8.18 -28.28 8.53
N VAL A 239 -7.64 -27.21 9.10
CA VAL A 239 -7.05 -27.19 10.43
C VAL A 239 -7.78 -26.15 11.25
N VAL A 240 -8.11 -26.48 12.50
CA VAL A 240 -8.70 -25.58 13.47
C VAL A 240 -7.71 -25.40 14.62
N VAL A 241 -7.51 -24.15 15.01
CA VAL A 241 -6.70 -23.76 16.18
C VAL A 241 -7.50 -22.85 17.09
N ASP A 242 -7.32 -23.01 18.40
CA ASP A 242 -7.94 -22.14 19.39
C ASP A 242 -7.08 -20.89 19.61
N ALA A 243 -7.72 -19.76 19.85
CA ALA A 243 -7.08 -18.47 20.08
C ALA A 243 -7.57 -17.82 21.38
N GLY A 244 -6.68 -17.19 22.12
CA GLY A 244 -7.03 -16.23 23.15
C GLY A 244 -7.60 -14.96 22.54
N GLU A 245 -6.93 -14.46 21.49
CA GLU A 245 -7.35 -13.34 20.66
C GLU A 245 -6.94 -13.57 19.21
N VAL A 246 -7.82 -13.25 18.24
CA VAL A 246 -7.56 -13.29 16.80
C VAL A 246 -7.23 -11.88 16.31
N LEU A 247 -6.08 -11.74 15.63
CA LEU A 247 -5.59 -10.49 15.06
C LEU A 247 -5.63 -10.58 13.54
N LEU A 248 -6.71 -10.07 12.94
CA LEU A 248 -6.91 -10.11 11.50
C LEU A 248 -6.07 -9.03 10.82
N SER A 249 -5.11 -9.43 9.99
CA SER A 249 -4.13 -8.58 9.30
C SER A 249 -3.98 -9.00 7.83
N ALA A 250 -5.09 -9.41 7.21
CA ALA A 250 -5.11 -9.96 5.86
C ALA A 250 -5.12 -8.88 4.75
N GLY A 251 -5.14 -7.60 5.13
CA GLY A 251 -5.14 -6.44 4.22
C GLY A 251 -6.54 -6.03 3.77
N ALA A 252 -6.65 -4.84 3.15
CA ALA A 252 -7.91 -4.18 2.85
C ALA A 252 -8.89 -4.96 1.95
N ILE A 253 -8.43 -6.00 1.25
CA ILE A 253 -9.29 -6.84 0.43
C ILE A 253 -9.72 -8.11 1.19
N ASN A 254 -8.77 -8.77 1.85
CA ASN A 254 -9.06 -10.07 2.47
C ASN A 254 -9.59 -9.95 3.91
N SER A 255 -9.29 -8.86 4.64
CA SER A 255 -9.82 -8.71 6.00
C SER A 255 -11.35 -8.60 6.01
N PRO A 256 -12.02 -7.75 5.20
CA PRO A 256 -13.47 -7.78 5.12
C PRO A 256 -13.99 -9.12 4.56
N GLN A 257 -13.33 -9.76 3.61
CA GLN A 257 -13.71 -11.08 3.10
C GLN A 257 -13.75 -12.13 4.23
N VAL A 258 -12.69 -12.21 5.05
CA VAL A 258 -12.64 -13.15 6.18
C VAL A 258 -13.70 -12.84 7.23
N LEU A 259 -14.00 -11.56 7.52
CA LEU A 259 -15.11 -11.19 8.42
C LEU A 259 -16.45 -11.68 7.87
N MET A 260 -16.77 -11.41 6.61
CA MET A 260 -18.01 -11.84 5.96
C MET A 260 -18.15 -13.37 5.94
N LEU A 261 -17.08 -14.10 5.58
CA LEU A 261 -17.06 -15.58 5.62
C LEU A 261 -17.22 -16.13 7.05
N SER A 262 -16.98 -15.31 8.07
CA SER A 262 -17.17 -15.65 9.50
C SER A 262 -18.55 -15.25 10.02
N GLY A 263 -19.46 -14.76 9.16
CA GLY A 263 -20.79 -14.31 9.54
C GLY A 263 -20.82 -12.89 10.13
N ILE A 264 -19.77 -12.09 9.93
CA ILE A 264 -19.67 -10.71 10.42
C ILE A 264 -19.71 -9.77 9.20
N GLY A 265 -20.82 -9.06 9.00
CA GLY A 265 -21.03 -8.20 7.83
C GLY A 265 -22.49 -7.82 7.67
N ASP A 266 -22.86 -7.29 6.50
CA ASP A 266 -24.24 -6.96 6.16
C ASP A 266 -25.12 -8.22 6.18
N ALA A 267 -26.15 -8.22 7.03
CA ALA A 267 -26.99 -9.39 7.27
C ALA A 267 -27.71 -9.90 6.02
N GLN A 268 -28.15 -8.98 5.14
CA GLN A 268 -28.82 -9.35 3.90
C GLN A 268 -27.83 -10.04 2.95
N HIS A 269 -26.68 -9.42 2.71
CA HIS A 269 -25.63 -9.94 1.85
C HIS A 269 -25.14 -11.33 2.32
N LEU A 270 -24.91 -11.51 3.63
CA LEU A 270 -24.52 -12.79 4.19
C LEU A 270 -25.58 -13.88 3.98
N SER A 271 -26.86 -13.54 4.18
CA SER A 271 -27.98 -14.45 4.00
C SER A 271 -28.13 -14.88 2.54
N GLU A 272 -27.92 -13.98 1.57
CA GLU A 272 -27.95 -14.27 0.13
C GLU A 272 -26.88 -15.32 -0.27
N HIS A 273 -25.76 -15.34 0.46
CA HIS A 273 -24.69 -16.34 0.28
C HIS A 273 -24.86 -17.59 1.19
N GLY A 274 -25.96 -17.71 1.94
CA GLY A 274 -26.22 -18.84 2.84
C GLY A 274 -25.29 -18.88 4.07
N ILE A 275 -24.69 -17.76 4.43
CA ILE A 275 -23.81 -17.61 5.59
C ILE A 275 -24.66 -17.22 6.81
N HIS A 276 -24.49 -17.96 7.92
CA HIS A 276 -25.16 -17.65 9.17
C HIS A 276 -24.66 -16.30 9.73
N VAL A 277 -25.59 -15.39 10.00
CA VAL A 277 -25.27 -14.07 10.56
C VAL A 277 -24.91 -14.18 12.03
N VAL A 278 -23.66 -13.85 12.37
CA VAL A 278 -23.14 -13.76 13.75
C VAL A 278 -23.27 -12.35 14.28
N ALA A 279 -22.92 -11.37 13.45
CA ALA A 279 -23.07 -9.95 13.76
C ALA A 279 -23.45 -9.17 12.49
N ASP A 280 -24.54 -8.41 12.58
CA ASP A 280 -24.94 -7.50 11.52
C ASP A 280 -24.08 -6.23 11.63
N LEU A 281 -23.10 -6.11 10.73
CA LEU A 281 -22.11 -5.04 10.69
C LEU A 281 -21.97 -4.54 9.24
N ALA A 282 -22.95 -3.79 8.78
CA ALA A 282 -23.11 -3.38 7.38
C ALA A 282 -21.90 -2.58 6.82
N ALA A 283 -21.07 -2.01 7.67
CA ALA A 283 -19.85 -1.28 7.28
C ALA A 283 -18.72 -2.18 6.77
N VAL A 284 -18.77 -3.50 7.01
CA VAL A 284 -17.73 -4.44 6.54
C VAL A 284 -17.70 -4.44 5.01
N GLY A 285 -16.52 -4.15 4.45
CA GLY A 285 -16.29 -4.07 3.01
C GLY A 285 -16.69 -2.73 2.38
N ARG A 286 -17.28 -1.79 3.13
CA ARG A 286 -17.63 -0.45 2.62
C ARG A 286 -16.47 0.53 2.77
N HIS A 287 -16.64 1.74 2.23
CA HIS A 287 -15.67 2.85 2.33
C HIS A 287 -14.28 2.53 1.77
N LEU A 288 -14.20 1.67 0.77
CA LEU A 288 -12.96 1.41 0.06
C LEU A 288 -12.46 2.69 -0.60
N GLN A 289 -11.26 3.13 -0.24
CA GLN A 289 -10.55 4.21 -0.94
C GLN A 289 -9.24 3.67 -1.50
N ASP A 290 -8.81 4.20 -2.65
CA ASP A 290 -7.52 3.91 -3.27
C ASP A 290 -7.06 5.14 -4.07
N HIS A 291 -5.76 5.31 -4.23
CA HIS A 291 -5.20 6.36 -5.07
C HIS A 291 -5.27 5.98 -6.54
N LEU A 292 -5.89 6.83 -7.36
CA LEU A 292 -5.86 6.72 -8.82
C LEU A 292 -4.61 7.43 -9.36
N ALA A 293 -3.88 6.75 -10.26
CA ALA A 293 -2.67 7.24 -10.87
C ALA A 293 -2.81 7.35 -12.39
N ILE A 294 -2.31 8.44 -12.97
CA ILE A 294 -2.34 8.71 -14.40
C ILE A 294 -0.89 8.86 -14.90
N PRO A 295 -0.40 8.02 -15.82
CA PRO A 295 0.96 8.14 -16.35
C PRO A 295 1.06 9.20 -17.43
N VAL A 296 1.91 10.22 -17.23
CA VAL A 296 2.36 11.15 -18.28
C VAL A 296 3.77 10.75 -18.68
N ILE A 297 3.98 10.40 -19.96
CA ILE A 297 5.20 9.72 -20.42
C ILE A 297 5.89 10.55 -21.52
N GLY A 298 7.17 10.87 -21.29
CA GLY A 298 8.06 11.44 -22.28
C GLY A 298 9.03 10.41 -22.84
N THR A 299 9.25 10.39 -24.15
CA THR A 299 10.26 9.56 -24.83
C THR A 299 11.63 10.22 -24.78
N ILE A 300 12.70 9.42 -24.76
CA ILE A 300 14.09 9.90 -24.79
C ILE A 300 14.92 9.10 -25.79
N ARG A 301 15.90 9.75 -26.45
CA ARG A 301 16.78 9.09 -27.42
C ARG A 301 17.92 8.31 -26.77
N GLN A 302 18.38 8.76 -25.61
CA GLN A 302 19.55 8.13 -24.98
C GLN A 302 19.16 6.82 -24.28
N PRO A 303 19.94 5.74 -24.40
CA PRO A 303 19.63 4.46 -23.78
C PRO A 303 20.06 4.43 -22.28
N ILE A 304 19.56 5.39 -21.49
CA ILE A 304 19.92 5.58 -20.08
C ILE A 304 18.75 5.38 -19.10
N SER A 305 17.57 5.03 -19.61
CA SER A 305 16.41 4.67 -18.76
C SER A 305 16.53 3.24 -18.22
N LEU A 306 15.63 2.88 -17.31
CA LEU A 306 15.58 1.53 -16.73
C LEU A 306 15.26 0.43 -17.75
N ALA A 307 14.86 0.76 -18.97
CA ALA A 307 14.79 -0.21 -20.08
C ALA A 307 16.13 -0.96 -20.31
N ALA A 308 17.27 -0.35 -19.92
CA ALA A 308 18.58 -0.97 -19.99
C ALA A 308 18.99 -1.75 -18.71
N ALA A 309 18.11 -1.86 -17.71
CA ALA A 309 18.46 -2.43 -16.38
C ALA A 309 18.85 -3.91 -16.43
N GLU A 310 18.37 -4.66 -17.41
CA GLU A 310 18.70 -6.10 -17.59
C GLU A 310 19.91 -6.34 -18.49
N SER A 311 20.61 -5.30 -18.94
CA SER A 311 21.85 -5.47 -19.72
C SER A 311 22.91 -6.22 -18.88
N PRO A 312 23.77 -7.03 -19.52
CA PRO A 312 24.82 -7.79 -18.81
C PRO A 312 25.68 -6.93 -17.89
N LYS A 313 25.98 -5.70 -18.29
CA LYS A 313 26.74 -4.71 -17.49
C LYS A 313 26.01 -4.36 -16.20
N GLN A 314 24.70 -4.09 -16.23
CA GLN A 314 23.93 -3.71 -15.05
C GLN A 314 23.72 -4.91 -14.13
N VAL A 315 23.46 -6.09 -14.69
CA VAL A 315 23.37 -7.35 -13.94
C VAL A 315 24.67 -7.63 -13.21
N ALA A 316 25.83 -7.55 -13.89
CA ALA A 316 27.13 -7.73 -13.27
C ALA A 316 27.39 -6.70 -12.16
N LYS A 317 27.08 -5.41 -12.40
CA LYS A 317 27.20 -4.34 -11.39
C LYS A 317 26.39 -4.64 -10.14
N TYR A 318 25.16 -5.15 -10.31
CA TYR A 318 24.31 -5.53 -9.20
C TYR A 318 24.83 -6.76 -8.45
N LEU A 319 25.19 -7.82 -9.15
CA LEU A 319 25.66 -9.06 -8.53
C LEU A 319 26.95 -8.85 -7.72
N LEU A 320 27.91 -8.08 -8.25
CA LEU A 320 29.20 -7.85 -7.64
C LEU A 320 29.17 -6.78 -6.53
N ALA A 321 28.44 -5.70 -6.72
CA ALA A 321 28.50 -4.52 -5.86
C ALA A 321 27.17 -4.08 -5.25
N ARG A 322 26.05 -4.71 -5.61
CA ARG A 322 24.69 -4.26 -5.25
C ARG A 322 24.45 -2.80 -5.60
N ARG A 323 24.86 -2.40 -6.81
CA ARG A 323 24.75 -1.04 -7.36
C ARG A 323 24.15 -1.05 -8.76
N GLY A 324 23.84 0.14 -9.27
CA GLY A 324 23.30 0.33 -10.61
C GLY A 324 21.79 0.23 -10.71
N MET A 325 21.28 0.16 -11.93
CA MET A 325 19.85 0.27 -12.26
C MET A 325 18.97 -0.76 -11.55
N LEU A 326 19.50 -1.95 -11.20
CA LEU A 326 18.73 -2.97 -10.47
C LEU A 326 18.49 -2.62 -9.00
N THR A 327 19.12 -1.57 -8.46
CA THR A 327 18.79 -1.02 -7.13
C THR A 327 17.67 0.00 -7.16
N SER A 328 17.21 0.41 -8.35
CA SER A 328 16.08 1.33 -8.52
C SER A 328 14.79 0.73 -7.96
N ASN A 329 14.01 1.56 -7.29
CA ASN A 329 12.64 1.26 -6.89
C ASN A 329 11.60 1.67 -7.94
N ILE A 330 12.04 2.11 -9.10
CA ILE A 330 11.30 2.71 -10.23
C ILE A 330 10.79 4.12 -9.89
N GLY A 331 10.02 4.32 -8.83
CA GLY A 331 9.60 5.64 -8.36
C GLY A 331 10.70 6.36 -7.57
N GLU A 332 11.83 6.67 -8.23
CA GLU A 332 13.04 7.19 -7.59
C GLU A 332 12.92 8.62 -7.06
N GLY A 333 11.98 9.39 -7.61
CA GLY A 333 11.70 10.76 -7.17
C GLY A 333 10.21 10.98 -7.05
N GLN A 334 9.82 12.06 -6.36
CA GLN A 334 8.43 12.45 -6.19
C GLN A 334 8.29 13.92 -5.86
N ALA A 335 7.08 14.44 -6.05
CA ALA A 335 6.71 15.76 -5.55
C ALA A 335 5.29 15.70 -4.96
N PHE A 336 5.09 16.36 -3.83
CA PHE A 336 3.76 16.63 -3.28
C PHE A 336 3.41 18.07 -3.57
N ILE A 337 2.27 18.31 -4.20
CA ILE A 337 1.85 19.61 -4.69
C ILE A 337 0.37 19.85 -4.42
N ARG A 338 -0.04 21.10 -4.46
CA ARG A 338 -1.44 21.50 -4.36
C ARG A 338 -2.02 21.77 -5.74
N SER A 339 -3.27 21.35 -5.95
CA SER A 339 -4.11 21.90 -7.00
C SER A 339 -4.47 23.36 -6.67
N SER A 340 -5.05 24.05 -7.61
CA SER A 340 -5.44 25.47 -7.45
C SER A 340 -6.49 25.70 -6.36
N SER A 341 -7.28 24.69 -6.03
CA SER A 341 -8.35 24.72 -5.01
C SER A 341 -7.94 24.20 -3.63
N ALA A 342 -6.75 23.62 -3.50
CA ALA A 342 -6.34 22.93 -2.29
C ALA A 342 -5.52 23.78 -1.32
N SER A 343 -5.77 23.62 -0.03
CA SER A 343 -4.96 24.21 1.06
C SER A 343 -3.80 23.32 1.52
N ARG A 344 -3.82 22.04 1.13
CA ARG A 344 -2.83 20.99 1.46
C ARG A 344 -2.50 20.21 0.19
N PRO A 345 -1.36 19.49 0.13
CA PRO A 345 -1.07 18.63 -1.01
C PRO A 345 -2.22 17.66 -1.30
N ASP A 346 -2.75 17.71 -2.52
CA ASP A 346 -3.80 16.84 -3.03
C ASP A 346 -3.40 16.12 -4.32
N LEU A 347 -2.15 16.32 -4.74
CA LEU A 347 -1.50 15.63 -5.84
C LEU A 347 -0.11 15.13 -5.42
N GLN A 348 0.22 13.89 -5.77
CA GLN A 348 1.59 13.40 -5.77
C GLN A 348 2.04 13.18 -7.22
N LEU A 349 3.21 13.67 -7.58
CA LEU A 349 3.88 13.31 -8.82
C LEU A 349 4.95 12.28 -8.50
N ILE A 350 4.89 11.11 -9.14
CA ILE A 350 5.91 10.05 -8.99
C ILE A 350 6.81 10.06 -10.22
N PHE A 351 8.11 10.21 -10.01
CA PHE A 351 9.10 10.30 -11.08
C PHE A 351 9.80 8.96 -11.29
N ALA A 352 9.59 8.36 -12.47
CA ALA A 352 10.20 7.11 -12.86
C ALA A 352 11.09 7.29 -14.09
N PRO A 353 12.36 6.83 -14.06
CA PRO A 353 13.26 6.91 -15.22
C PRO A 353 13.02 5.76 -16.20
N THR A 354 11.76 5.56 -16.60
CA THR A 354 11.30 4.54 -17.57
C THR A 354 9.94 4.91 -18.10
N GLU A 355 9.56 4.36 -19.25
CA GLU A 355 8.16 4.29 -19.69
C GLU A 355 7.45 3.25 -18.84
N PHE A 356 6.71 3.68 -17.82
CA PHE A 356 5.98 2.78 -16.92
C PHE A 356 4.56 2.57 -17.44
N VAL A 357 4.33 1.46 -18.11
CA VAL A 357 3.06 1.06 -18.73
C VAL A 357 2.62 -0.30 -18.20
N GLU A 358 1.29 -0.54 -18.15
CA GLU A 358 0.70 -1.84 -17.78
C GLU A 358 1.35 -2.46 -16.53
N HIS A 359 1.48 -1.68 -15.45
CA HIS A 359 2.08 -2.11 -14.17
C HIS A 359 3.54 -2.60 -14.30
N GLY A 360 4.24 -2.28 -15.40
CA GLY A 360 5.59 -2.78 -15.68
C GLY A 360 5.64 -4.29 -16.01
N MET A 361 4.51 -4.91 -16.36
CA MET A 361 4.44 -6.33 -16.76
C MET A 361 5.03 -6.59 -18.14
N GLN A 362 5.00 -5.58 -19.00
CA GLN A 362 5.61 -5.63 -20.32
C GLN A 362 6.93 -4.84 -20.30
N PRO A 363 7.92 -5.26 -21.09
CA PRO A 363 9.10 -4.44 -21.31
C PRO A 363 8.68 -3.05 -21.81
N PRO A 364 9.34 -1.97 -21.38
CA PRO A 364 9.08 -0.65 -21.95
C PRO A 364 9.25 -0.68 -23.48
N PRO A 365 8.34 -0.04 -24.24
CA PRO A 365 8.45 -0.03 -25.71
C PRO A 365 9.70 0.69 -26.21
N GLY A 366 10.28 1.57 -25.38
CA GLY A 366 11.45 2.35 -25.70
C GLY A 366 12.20 2.85 -24.48
N HIS A 367 12.93 3.92 -24.64
CA HIS A 367 13.55 4.68 -23.57
C HIS A 367 12.73 5.93 -23.27
N GLY A 368 12.39 6.13 -22.00
CA GLY A 368 11.56 7.27 -21.59
C GLY A 368 11.61 7.53 -20.10
N ILE A 369 10.77 8.48 -19.71
CA ILE A 369 10.52 8.88 -18.32
C ILE A 369 9.01 8.96 -18.09
N THR A 370 8.59 8.71 -16.86
CA THR A 370 7.19 8.85 -16.45
C THR A 370 7.08 9.85 -15.30
N ALA A 371 6.17 10.81 -15.43
CA ALA A 371 5.63 11.58 -14.32
C ALA A 371 4.22 11.05 -14.02
N GLY A 372 4.10 10.15 -13.05
CA GLY A 372 2.82 9.59 -12.63
C GLY A 372 2.06 10.58 -11.76
N VAL A 373 0.90 11.00 -12.18
CA VAL A 373 0.01 11.92 -11.44
C VAL A 373 -0.92 11.12 -10.55
N VAL A 374 -0.90 11.36 -9.25
CA VAL A 374 -1.67 10.62 -8.25
C VAL A 374 -2.60 11.57 -7.50
N LEU A 375 -3.87 11.22 -7.43
CA LEU A 375 -4.88 11.94 -6.64
C LEU A 375 -4.76 11.63 -5.15
N LEU A 376 -4.77 12.66 -4.28
CA LEU A 376 -4.63 12.54 -2.82
C LEU A 376 -5.56 13.49 -2.05
N PRO A 377 -6.40 13.04 -1.12
CA PRO A 377 -7.12 11.78 -1.11
C PRO A 377 -8.32 11.86 -2.05
N PRO A 378 -8.83 10.75 -2.59
CA PRO A 378 -10.04 10.76 -3.40
C PRO A 378 -11.27 11.04 -2.55
N ARG A 379 -12.31 11.61 -3.17
CA ARG A 379 -13.67 11.69 -2.61
C ARG A 379 -14.51 10.47 -2.95
N SER A 380 -14.19 9.82 -4.05
CA SER A 380 -14.84 8.58 -4.48
C SER A 380 -14.57 7.44 -3.51
N GLU A 381 -15.61 6.66 -3.20
CA GLU A 381 -15.54 5.48 -2.33
C GLU A 381 -16.13 4.25 -3.02
N GLY A 382 -15.46 3.12 -2.85
CA GLY A 382 -15.86 1.83 -3.37
C GLY A 382 -16.24 0.83 -2.28
N TRP A 383 -16.19 -0.45 -2.65
CA TRP A 383 -16.54 -1.55 -1.74
C TRP A 383 -15.84 -2.86 -2.09
N VAL A 384 -15.86 -3.80 -1.14
CA VAL A 384 -15.48 -5.21 -1.27
C VAL A 384 -16.63 -6.07 -0.75
N GLU A 385 -17.08 -7.05 -1.54
CA GLU A 385 -18.17 -7.97 -1.21
C GLU A 385 -17.79 -9.41 -1.53
N LEU A 386 -18.48 -10.38 -0.95
CA LEU A 386 -18.32 -11.78 -1.33
C LEU A 386 -18.85 -12.01 -2.74
N ALA A 387 -18.15 -12.84 -3.52
CA ALA A 387 -18.68 -13.38 -4.77
C ALA A 387 -19.50 -14.67 -4.51
N ASP A 388 -19.10 -15.43 -3.50
CA ASP A 388 -19.79 -16.61 -2.98
C ASP A 388 -19.25 -16.98 -1.58
N ALA A 389 -19.75 -18.07 -1.00
CA ALA A 389 -19.34 -18.56 0.32
C ALA A 389 -18.04 -19.40 0.32
N ASP A 390 -17.42 -19.66 -0.83
CA ASP A 390 -16.15 -20.39 -0.89
C ASP A 390 -14.97 -19.42 -0.59
N PRO A 391 -14.21 -19.64 0.50
CA PRO A 391 -13.08 -18.80 0.84
C PRO A 391 -11.95 -18.79 -0.20
N MET A 392 -11.95 -19.72 -1.16
CA MET A 392 -10.99 -19.76 -2.27
C MET A 392 -11.40 -18.87 -3.44
N THR A 393 -12.65 -18.45 -3.50
CA THR A 393 -13.13 -17.50 -4.51
C THR A 393 -12.70 -16.09 -4.16
N ALA A 394 -12.17 -15.35 -5.15
CA ALA A 394 -11.81 -13.94 -4.97
C ALA A 394 -13.06 -13.10 -4.70
N PRO A 395 -13.01 -12.14 -3.76
CA PRO A 395 -14.14 -11.25 -3.52
C PRO A 395 -14.35 -10.32 -4.73
N GLN A 396 -15.57 -9.81 -4.87
CA GLN A 396 -15.87 -8.71 -5.78
C GLN A 396 -15.40 -7.41 -5.16
N MET A 397 -14.88 -6.50 -5.99
CA MET A 397 -14.43 -5.20 -5.54
C MET A 397 -14.57 -4.16 -6.64
N ILE A 398 -14.85 -2.94 -6.24
CA ILE A 398 -14.91 -1.78 -7.13
C ILE A 398 -14.31 -0.57 -6.39
N GLY A 399 -13.43 0.16 -7.06
CA GLY A 399 -12.84 1.40 -6.52
C GLY A 399 -13.79 2.58 -6.63
N ASN A 400 -14.78 2.52 -7.53
CA ASN A 400 -15.68 3.63 -7.87
C ASN A 400 -14.93 4.92 -8.23
N TYR A 401 -13.77 4.80 -8.87
CA TYR A 401 -12.96 5.95 -9.22
C TYR A 401 -13.73 6.98 -10.05
N LEU A 402 -13.53 8.27 -9.74
CA LEU A 402 -14.13 9.41 -10.45
C LEU A 402 -15.66 9.40 -10.43
N THR A 403 -16.27 8.91 -9.36
CA THR A 403 -17.74 8.88 -9.18
C THR A 403 -18.22 9.83 -8.09
N ASP A 404 -17.34 10.69 -7.58
CA ASP A 404 -17.72 11.74 -6.63
C ASP A 404 -18.74 12.71 -7.24
N ASP A 405 -19.71 13.13 -6.45
CA ASP A 405 -20.91 13.87 -6.93
C ASP A 405 -20.59 15.22 -7.58
N ASP A 406 -19.52 15.88 -7.16
CA ASP A 406 -19.12 17.21 -7.63
C ASP A 406 -18.00 17.20 -8.69
N GLY A 407 -17.51 16.02 -9.10
CA GLY A 407 -16.48 15.87 -10.11
C GLY A 407 -15.09 16.40 -9.70
N HIS A 408 -14.85 16.54 -8.40
CA HIS A 408 -13.62 17.05 -7.83
C HIS A 408 -12.41 16.18 -8.20
N ASP A 409 -12.54 14.86 -8.07
CA ASP A 409 -11.45 13.90 -8.31
C ASP A 409 -10.90 14.03 -9.74
N LEU A 410 -11.80 14.15 -10.71
CA LEU A 410 -11.43 14.35 -12.10
C LEU A 410 -10.79 15.72 -12.35
N ALA A 411 -11.35 16.78 -11.77
CA ALA A 411 -10.83 18.15 -11.94
C ALA A 411 -9.40 18.29 -11.42
N VAL A 412 -9.10 17.72 -10.26
CA VAL A 412 -7.75 17.69 -9.67
C VAL A 412 -6.78 16.92 -10.57
N LEU A 413 -7.19 15.77 -11.10
CA LEU A 413 -6.34 14.97 -12.01
C LEU A 413 -6.08 15.67 -13.34
N ILE A 414 -7.05 16.40 -13.91
CA ILE A 414 -6.83 17.22 -15.11
C ILE A 414 -5.74 18.26 -14.86
N GLU A 415 -5.82 18.98 -13.73
CA GLU A 415 -4.78 19.94 -13.36
C GLU A 415 -3.42 19.26 -13.16
N GLY A 416 -3.40 18.11 -12.51
CA GLY A 416 -2.20 17.30 -12.30
C GLY A 416 -1.55 16.85 -13.62
N VAL A 417 -2.33 16.40 -14.60
CA VAL A 417 -1.84 16.02 -15.94
C VAL A 417 -1.23 17.22 -16.66
N LYS A 418 -1.88 18.41 -16.59
CA LYS A 418 -1.33 19.65 -17.16
C LYS A 418 0.01 20.02 -16.54
N LYS A 419 0.12 19.93 -15.20
CA LYS A 419 1.38 20.18 -14.48
C LYS A 419 2.48 19.18 -14.87
N ALA A 420 2.16 17.89 -14.96
CA ALA A 420 3.11 16.86 -15.38
C ALA A 420 3.61 17.07 -16.81
N ARG A 421 2.73 17.44 -17.74
CA ARG A 421 3.10 17.81 -19.12
C ARG A 421 4.00 19.05 -19.20
N ASP A 422 3.75 20.04 -18.35
CA ASP A 422 4.60 21.24 -18.24
C ASP A 422 6.00 20.86 -17.78
N LEU A 423 6.16 19.95 -16.81
CA LEU A 423 7.46 19.45 -16.37
C LEU A 423 8.29 18.86 -17.53
N LEU A 424 7.67 18.06 -18.43
CA LEU A 424 8.38 17.43 -19.55
C LEU A 424 8.98 18.45 -20.52
N ARG A 425 8.50 19.70 -20.52
CA ARG A 425 8.94 20.78 -21.41
C ARG A 425 10.00 21.70 -20.79
N ARG A 426 10.36 21.49 -19.50
CA ARG A 426 11.31 22.35 -18.80
C ARG A 426 12.75 22.17 -19.30
N PRO A 427 13.59 23.23 -19.23
CA PRO A 427 14.98 23.19 -19.68
C PRO A 427 15.80 22.00 -19.13
N ALA A 428 15.62 21.64 -17.88
CA ALA A 428 16.31 20.51 -17.25
C ALA A 428 16.09 19.18 -18.01
N LEU A 429 14.92 19.00 -18.64
CA LEU A 429 14.55 17.81 -19.40
C LEU A 429 14.73 17.97 -20.92
N ALA A 430 14.86 19.18 -21.45
CA ALA A 430 14.93 19.45 -22.90
C ALA A 430 16.09 18.72 -23.62
N LYS A 431 17.18 18.40 -22.90
CA LYS A 431 18.31 17.64 -23.47
C LYS A 431 18.06 16.13 -23.56
N TYR A 432 17.02 15.64 -22.90
CA TYR A 432 16.68 14.21 -22.84
C TYR A 432 15.42 13.90 -23.61
N VAL A 433 14.31 14.64 -23.34
CA VAL A 433 12.98 14.38 -23.90
C VAL A 433 12.95 14.84 -25.36
N ASP A 434 12.49 13.96 -26.25
CA ASP A 434 12.34 14.23 -27.67
C ASP A 434 10.88 14.11 -28.17
N GLY A 435 9.97 13.69 -27.31
CA GLY A 435 8.54 13.59 -27.61
C GLY A 435 7.70 13.27 -26.40
N GLU A 436 6.39 13.38 -26.53
CA GLU A 436 5.40 12.98 -25.53
C GLU A 436 4.66 11.74 -26.05
N MET A 437 4.82 10.60 -25.35
CA MET A 437 4.11 9.35 -25.68
C MET A 437 2.67 9.39 -25.16
N TRP A 438 2.50 9.82 -23.89
CA TRP A 438 1.21 9.94 -23.23
C TRP A 438 1.11 11.26 -22.46
N PRO A 439 -0.03 12.00 -22.61
CA PRO A 439 -1.18 11.70 -23.48
C PRO A 439 -0.87 11.78 -24.98
N GLY A 440 0.22 12.40 -25.40
CA GLY A 440 0.63 12.57 -26.79
C GLY A 440 0.12 13.88 -27.43
N ASP A 441 0.72 14.27 -28.56
CA ASP A 441 0.48 15.56 -29.21
C ASP A 441 -0.97 15.75 -29.72
N HIS A 442 -1.74 14.66 -29.87
CA HIS A 442 -3.14 14.72 -30.28
C HIS A 442 -4.07 15.22 -29.17
N VAL A 443 -3.62 15.28 -27.91
CA VAL A 443 -4.33 15.87 -26.79
C VAL A 443 -3.80 17.28 -26.58
N ALA A 444 -4.57 18.31 -26.97
CA ALA A 444 -4.16 19.69 -26.76
C ALA A 444 -4.02 20.00 -25.26
N ALA A 445 -3.07 20.89 -24.90
CA ALA A 445 -2.73 21.16 -23.51
C ALA A 445 -3.85 21.90 -22.75
N ASP A 446 -4.72 22.58 -23.45
CA ASP A 446 -5.85 23.39 -22.97
C ASP A 446 -7.22 22.71 -23.21
N ASP A 447 -7.25 21.51 -23.81
CA ASP A 447 -8.48 20.73 -24.00
C ASP A 447 -8.76 19.85 -22.79
N ASP A 448 -9.50 20.37 -21.81
CA ASP A 448 -9.88 19.64 -20.61
C ASP A 448 -10.72 18.39 -20.90
N ASN A 449 -11.52 18.38 -21.96
CA ASN A 449 -12.32 17.21 -22.31
C ASN A 449 -11.43 16.08 -22.85
N ALA A 450 -10.44 16.40 -23.69
CA ALA A 450 -9.49 15.43 -24.20
C ALA A 450 -8.59 14.88 -23.05
N ILE A 451 -8.19 15.75 -22.11
CA ILE A 451 -7.44 15.32 -20.92
C ILE A 451 -8.32 14.45 -20.01
N ALA A 452 -9.59 14.80 -19.79
CA ALA A 452 -10.53 13.99 -19.01
C ALA A 452 -10.70 12.59 -19.63
N GLU A 453 -10.80 12.50 -20.96
CA GLU A 453 -10.88 11.21 -21.66
C GLU A 453 -9.60 10.39 -21.50
N PHE A 454 -8.43 11.04 -21.56
CA PHE A 454 -7.15 10.42 -21.27
C PHE A 454 -7.10 9.88 -19.82
N VAL A 455 -7.54 10.65 -18.84
CA VAL A 455 -7.64 10.23 -17.44
C VAL A 455 -8.52 8.98 -17.31
N ARG A 456 -9.72 8.96 -17.92
CA ARG A 456 -10.66 7.83 -17.86
C ARG A 456 -10.12 6.56 -18.53
N THR A 457 -9.38 6.72 -19.61
CA THR A 457 -8.86 5.59 -20.40
C THR A 457 -7.52 5.05 -19.90
N ARG A 458 -6.75 5.84 -19.14
CA ARG A 458 -5.39 5.48 -18.66
C ARG A 458 -5.23 5.44 -17.15
N GLY A 459 -6.27 5.83 -16.42
CA GLY A 459 -6.25 5.74 -14.95
C GLY A 459 -6.07 4.30 -14.48
N GLU A 460 -5.16 4.12 -13.52
CA GLU A 460 -4.83 2.83 -12.90
C GLU A 460 -4.72 2.98 -11.38
N THR A 461 -4.92 1.88 -10.65
CA THR A 461 -4.66 1.86 -9.22
C THR A 461 -3.19 2.16 -8.89
N LEU A 462 -2.95 2.88 -7.79
CA LEU A 462 -1.61 2.98 -7.20
C LEU A 462 -1.39 1.93 -6.09
N TYR A 463 -2.28 0.92 -6.02
CA TYR A 463 -2.15 -0.24 -5.11
C TYR A 463 -2.31 0.09 -3.62
N HIS A 464 -3.07 1.10 -3.25
CA HIS A 464 -3.23 1.61 -1.89
C HIS A 464 -4.64 1.41 -1.28
N PRO A 465 -5.35 0.26 -1.52
CA PRO A 465 -6.68 0.08 -0.96
C PRO A 465 -6.68 0.14 0.57
N VAL A 466 -7.64 0.91 1.13
CA VAL A 466 -7.85 1.11 2.57
C VAL A 466 -9.35 1.22 2.88
N GLY A 467 -9.71 1.34 4.15
CA GLY A 467 -11.04 1.79 4.60
C GLY A 467 -12.10 0.71 4.78
N THR A 468 -11.91 -0.48 4.24
CA THR A 468 -12.91 -1.56 4.19
C THR A 468 -13.28 -2.20 5.53
N CYS A 469 -12.54 -1.90 6.59
CA CYS A 469 -12.86 -2.20 7.98
C CYS A 469 -12.59 -0.97 8.85
N ARG A 470 -13.02 0.21 8.39
CA ARG A 470 -12.62 1.50 8.99
C ARG A 470 -12.87 1.58 10.47
N MET A 471 -11.96 2.24 11.19
CA MET A 471 -12.15 2.53 12.61
C MET A 471 -13.07 3.73 12.81
N GLY A 472 -13.82 3.70 13.91
CA GLY A 472 -14.74 4.76 14.28
C GLY A 472 -15.61 4.38 15.47
N ILE A 473 -16.43 5.33 15.90
CA ILE A 473 -17.38 5.19 17.02
C ILE A 473 -18.84 5.03 16.55
N GLY A 474 -19.09 5.20 15.26
CA GLY A 474 -20.43 5.16 14.65
C GLY A 474 -20.79 3.79 14.07
N SER A 475 -22.07 3.64 13.67
CA SER A 475 -22.57 2.42 13.01
C SER A 475 -21.98 2.17 11.62
N ASP A 476 -21.30 3.15 11.05
CA ASP A 476 -20.60 3.12 9.77
C ASP A 476 -19.14 2.68 9.90
N SER A 477 -18.74 2.18 11.09
CA SER A 477 -17.41 1.66 11.39
C SER A 477 -17.42 0.17 11.73
N VAL A 478 -16.31 -0.50 11.50
CA VAL A 478 -16.15 -1.94 11.75
C VAL A 478 -15.39 -2.19 13.06
N VAL A 479 -14.43 -1.34 13.37
CA VAL A 479 -13.63 -1.45 14.60
C VAL A 479 -13.66 -0.15 15.40
N ASP A 480 -13.51 -0.28 16.71
CA ASP A 480 -13.36 0.86 17.61
C ASP A 480 -11.94 1.47 17.53
N PRO A 481 -11.66 2.61 18.20
CA PRO A 481 -10.31 3.21 18.22
C PRO A 481 -9.21 2.33 18.84
N GLN A 482 -9.57 1.24 19.55
CA GLN A 482 -8.66 0.19 20.01
C GLN A 482 -8.55 -0.97 19.01
N LEU A 483 -9.12 -0.81 17.80
CA LEU A 483 -9.11 -1.78 16.69
C LEU A 483 -9.88 -3.07 16.97
N ARG A 484 -10.74 -3.12 18.00
CA ARG A 484 -11.62 -4.25 18.32
C ARG A 484 -12.85 -4.22 17.41
N VAL A 485 -13.21 -5.37 16.85
CA VAL A 485 -14.42 -5.49 16.03
C VAL A 485 -15.66 -5.23 16.90
N HIS A 486 -16.51 -4.32 16.47
CA HIS A 486 -17.74 -3.99 17.19
C HIS A 486 -18.61 -5.23 17.45
N GLY A 487 -19.01 -5.44 18.69
CA GLY A 487 -19.86 -6.55 19.11
C GLY A 487 -19.21 -7.92 19.20
N ILE A 488 -17.91 -8.07 18.86
CA ILE A 488 -17.20 -9.36 18.89
C ILE A 488 -15.96 -9.27 19.78
N ALA A 489 -16.01 -9.90 20.94
CA ALA A 489 -14.86 -9.98 21.83
C ALA A 489 -13.75 -10.89 21.27
N GLY A 490 -12.49 -10.60 21.60
CA GLY A 490 -11.34 -11.43 21.21
C GLY A 490 -10.99 -11.36 19.72
N LEU A 491 -11.42 -10.30 19.02
CA LEU A 491 -11.15 -10.07 17.60
C LEU A 491 -10.76 -8.61 17.36
N ARG A 492 -9.62 -8.40 16.68
CA ARG A 492 -9.21 -7.08 16.16
C ARG A 492 -8.91 -7.18 14.67
N VAL A 493 -9.10 -6.06 13.96
CA VAL A 493 -8.55 -5.87 12.61
C VAL A 493 -7.39 -4.89 12.68
N ILE A 494 -6.22 -5.31 12.16
CA ILE A 494 -4.98 -4.53 12.29
C ILE A 494 -4.23 -4.56 10.96
N ASP A 495 -4.64 -3.71 10.03
CA ASP A 495 -4.00 -3.48 8.74
C ASP A 495 -4.53 -2.19 8.09
N ALA A 496 -4.27 -1.97 6.81
CA ALA A 496 -4.68 -0.76 6.11
C ALA A 496 -6.22 -0.60 6.01
N SER A 497 -7.00 -1.68 6.18
CA SER A 497 -8.47 -1.61 6.12
C SER A 497 -9.09 -0.73 7.19
N ILE A 498 -8.38 -0.50 8.32
CA ILE A 498 -8.91 0.28 9.44
C ILE A 498 -8.84 1.79 9.23
N MET A 499 -8.09 2.28 8.25
CA MET A 499 -7.95 3.71 8.00
C MET A 499 -9.33 4.33 7.73
N PRO A 500 -9.79 5.32 8.52
CA PRO A 500 -11.10 5.94 8.29
C PRO A 500 -11.09 6.82 7.03
N ARG A 501 -9.92 7.33 6.66
CA ARG A 501 -9.61 8.00 5.40
C ARG A 501 -8.19 7.63 4.97
N ILE A 502 -7.98 7.53 3.65
CA ILE A 502 -6.67 7.26 3.09
C ILE A 502 -5.72 8.43 3.36
N VAL A 503 -4.47 8.14 3.71
CA VAL A 503 -3.43 9.15 3.95
C VAL A 503 -2.89 9.73 2.64
N ARG A 504 -2.38 10.96 2.65
CA ARG A 504 -1.73 11.60 1.50
C ARG A 504 -0.33 11.02 1.27
N GLY A 505 -0.29 9.86 0.59
CA GLY A 505 0.94 9.17 0.24
C GLY A 505 0.84 7.65 0.29
N ASN A 506 1.98 6.97 0.20
CA ASN A 506 2.05 5.52 0.18
C ASN A 506 1.64 4.91 1.53
N THR A 507 0.87 3.84 1.52
CA THR A 507 0.18 3.30 2.71
C THR A 507 0.98 2.29 3.53
N ASN A 508 2.20 1.90 3.09
CA ASN A 508 2.96 0.85 3.79
C ASN A 508 3.51 1.31 5.15
N ALA A 509 4.13 2.49 5.24
CA ALA A 509 4.63 3.02 6.51
C ALA A 509 3.48 3.29 7.52
N PRO A 510 2.33 3.88 7.12
CA PRO A 510 1.15 3.97 7.97
C PRO A 510 0.64 2.60 8.47
N THR A 511 0.65 1.56 7.63
CA THR A 511 0.24 0.21 8.04
C THR A 511 1.19 -0.38 9.10
N ILE A 512 2.49 -0.15 8.96
CA ILE A 512 3.49 -0.52 9.99
C ILE A 512 3.22 0.23 11.29
N MET A 513 2.95 1.53 11.21
CA MET A 513 2.62 2.38 12.37
C MET A 513 1.36 1.89 13.09
N ILE A 514 0.31 1.55 12.35
CA ILE A 514 -0.93 0.96 12.90
C ILE A 514 -0.62 -0.30 13.70
N ALA A 515 0.19 -1.20 13.17
CA ALA A 515 0.56 -2.44 13.84
C ALA A 515 1.45 -2.22 15.09
N GLU A 516 2.36 -1.25 15.06
CA GLU A 516 3.16 -0.85 16.21
C GLU A 516 2.27 -0.33 17.35
N ARG A 517 1.29 0.51 17.05
CA ARG A 517 0.32 1.02 18.03
C ARG A 517 -0.58 -0.10 18.55
N ALA A 518 -1.11 -0.94 17.67
CA ALA A 518 -1.94 -2.08 18.06
C ALA A 518 -1.20 -3.02 19.02
N ALA A 519 0.08 -3.29 18.76
CA ALA A 519 0.89 -4.11 19.67
C ALA A 519 1.02 -3.49 21.06
N ASP A 520 1.15 -2.16 21.17
CA ASP A 520 1.15 -1.47 22.47
C ASP A 520 -0.21 -1.56 23.17
N MET A 521 -1.31 -1.33 22.43
CA MET A 521 -2.68 -1.46 22.98
C MET A 521 -2.91 -2.87 23.54
N ILE A 522 -2.55 -3.92 22.80
CA ILE A 522 -2.71 -5.32 23.22
C ILE A 522 -1.87 -5.63 24.47
N ARG A 523 -0.62 -5.18 24.51
CA ARG A 523 0.29 -5.43 25.65
C ARG A 523 -0.11 -4.70 26.93
N ASN A 524 -0.75 -3.54 26.80
CA ASN A 524 -1.21 -2.72 27.93
C ASN A 524 -2.64 -3.07 28.38
N GLY A 525 -3.25 -4.13 27.83
CA GLY A 525 -4.58 -4.61 28.21
C GLY A 525 -5.74 -3.75 27.70
N GLY A 526 -5.50 -2.95 26.63
CA GLY A 526 -6.50 -2.10 26.00
C GLY A 526 -7.48 -2.86 25.09
#